data_085c94a4aca579003fd762aacda7877c
#
_entry.id   085c94a4aca579003fd762aacda7877c
#
_cell.length_a   1.000
_cell.length_b   1.000
_cell.length_c   1.000
_cell.angle_alpha   90.00
_cell.angle_beta   90.00
_cell.angle_gamma   90.00
#
_symmetry.space_group_name_H-M   'P 1'
#
loop_
_entity.id
_entity.type
_entity.pdbx_description
1 polymer ?
#
loop_
_entity_poly.entity_id
_entity_poly.type
_entity_poly.pdbx_seq_one_letter_code
_entity_poly.pdbx_strand_id
1 'polypeptide(L)'
;MVERPRVLLLIPHLGGGGAEHVTALLSRGLSARKYELHLGIITESVTASDLVPSWVRIHALRTPRVRSAVVRLLRLVRMLEPDLILSGMAHLNFLVLLLRPLFPRKTRVVVRQNAVVSRDLSSGRVPAYAGLFYRLLYPVADRIVCQTKAMAADLSSRSRLDEALVEVLANPVDTAAIRSSCAYGMDHWQGPGPHLLAVGRLSFEKGFDLLLEALASLRVKLPKAELTILGKGPELGRLTSLRNELRLETSVRFAGHVPHPERFFSGATLFVLPSRQEGMPNALLEAAAGGLPIVALPASEGVVNLLAGKQGAWLGTEVSARALTGALVDALVSLHPGQRFPHTWVEDFRIERAIQGYERMIDEMLHEKAR
;
A
#
# COMPACT_ATOMS: atom_id res chain seq x y z
N MET A 1 -30.08 -7.49 23.33
CA MET A 1 -28.93 -6.83 22.65
C MET A 1 -28.93 -7.32 21.22
N VAL A 2 -28.95 -6.43 20.25
CA VAL A 2 -28.82 -6.84 18.84
C VAL A 2 -27.43 -7.44 18.65
N GLU A 3 -27.35 -8.66 18.12
CA GLU A 3 -26.06 -9.33 17.83
C GLU A 3 -25.33 -8.51 16.76
N ARG A 4 -24.09 -8.11 17.05
CA ARG A 4 -23.28 -7.32 16.10
C ARG A 4 -22.84 -8.22 14.95
N PRO A 5 -22.93 -7.75 13.69
CA PRO A 5 -22.44 -8.51 12.55
C PRO A 5 -20.96 -8.86 12.70
N ARG A 6 -20.60 -10.11 12.34
CA ARG A 6 -19.22 -10.60 12.38
C ARG A 6 -18.51 -10.28 11.07
N VAL A 7 -17.50 -9.44 11.14
CA VAL A 7 -16.67 -9.07 9.96
C VAL A 7 -15.30 -9.72 10.10
N LEU A 8 -14.95 -10.57 9.13
CA LEU A 8 -13.66 -11.27 9.07
C LEU A 8 -12.75 -10.59 8.02
N LEU A 9 -11.73 -9.90 8.48
CA LEU A 9 -10.65 -9.41 7.65
C LEU A 9 -9.66 -10.56 7.40
N LEU A 10 -9.26 -10.80 6.16
CA LEU A 10 -8.30 -11.85 5.79
C LEU A 10 -7.09 -11.26 5.12
N ILE A 11 -5.90 -11.64 5.61
CA ILE A 11 -4.61 -11.23 5.05
C ILE A 11 -3.61 -12.40 5.07
N PRO A 12 -2.70 -12.50 4.08
CA PRO A 12 -1.68 -13.55 4.12
C PRO A 12 -0.75 -13.46 5.33
N HIS A 13 -0.26 -12.26 5.64
CA HIS A 13 0.65 -11.97 6.78
C HIS A 13 0.56 -10.49 7.15
N LEU A 14 1.15 -10.10 8.28
CA LEU A 14 1.31 -8.71 8.72
C LEU A 14 2.80 -8.31 8.68
N GLY A 15 3.47 -8.60 7.58
CA GLY A 15 4.93 -8.45 7.43
C GLY A 15 5.44 -7.06 7.02
N GLY A 16 4.62 -6.01 7.10
CA GLY A 16 5.05 -4.62 6.89
C GLY A 16 4.99 -4.11 5.46
N GLY A 17 4.15 -4.66 4.61
CA GLY A 17 3.83 -4.10 3.29
C GLY A 17 2.66 -3.11 3.34
N GLY A 18 2.41 -2.41 2.23
CA GLY A 18 1.33 -1.42 2.15
C GLY A 18 -0.08 -2.00 2.32
N ALA A 19 -0.33 -3.22 1.85
CA ALA A 19 -1.64 -3.87 2.01
C ALA A 19 -1.90 -4.28 3.46
N GLU A 20 -0.85 -4.74 4.16
CA GLU A 20 -0.86 -5.11 5.56
C GLU A 20 -1.08 -3.88 6.45
N HIS A 21 -0.39 -2.78 6.15
CA HIS A 21 -0.59 -1.51 6.84
C HIS A 21 -2.04 -1.02 6.72
N VAL A 22 -2.61 -1.05 5.52
CA VAL A 22 -4.02 -0.69 5.30
C VAL A 22 -4.97 -1.61 6.07
N THR A 23 -4.71 -2.94 6.11
CA THR A 23 -5.55 -3.86 6.89
C THR A 23 -5.48 -3.54 8.39
N ALA A 24 -4.31 -3.18 8.91
CA ALA A 24 -4.15 -2.72 10.28
C ALA A 24 -4.93 -1.42 10.55
N LEU A 25 -4.87 -0.44 9.64
CA LEU A 25 -5.64 0.81 9.75
C LEU A 25 -7.16 0.54 9.70
N LEU A 26 -7.63 -0.33 8.81
CA LEU A 26 -9.04 -0.73 8.76
C LEU A 26 -9.46 -1.43 10.06
N SER A 27 -8.63 -2.31 10.63
CA SER A 27 -8.92 -2.98 11.89
C SER A 27 -9.01 -2.02 13.08
N ARG A 28 -8.28 -0.90 13.04
CA ARG A 28 -8.34 0.15 14.07
C ARG A 28 -9.54 1.07 13.91
N GLY A 29 -9.88 1.37 12.65
CA GLY A 29 -10.88 2.39 12.33
C GLY A 29 -12.31 1.86 12.33
N LEU A 30 -12.55 0.63 11.87
CA LEU A 30 -13.89 0.05 11.86
C LEU A 30 -14.48 -0.04 13.27
N SER A 31 -15.71 0.41 13.41
CA SER A 31 -16.35 0.59 14.72
C SER A 31 -16.60 -0.73 15.45
N ALA A 32 -15.89 -0.95 16.56
CA ALA A 32 -16.14 -2.07 17.47
C ALA A 32 -17.54 -2.03 18.13
N ARG A 33 -18.25 -0.90 18.06
CA ARG A 33 -19.63 -0.80 18.53
C ARG A 33 -20.62 -1.36 17.50
N LYS A 34 -20.28 -1.23 16.20
CA LYS A 34 -21.11 -1.71 15.09
C LYS A 34 -20.85 -3.18 14.76
N TYR A 35 -19.57 -3.61 14.77
CA TYR A 35 -19.14 -4.91 14.27
C TYR A 35 -18.38 -5.72 15.33
N GLU A 36 -18.49 -7.03 15.27
CA GLU A 36 -17.56 -7.96 15.92
C GLU A 36 -16.43 -8.27 14.91
N LEU A 37 -15.24 -7.67 15.16
CA LEU A 37 -14.12 -7.74 14.22
C LEU A 37 -13.22 -8.93 14.49
N HIS A 38 -12.95 -9.69 13.45
CA HIS A 38 -12.03 -10.80 13.42
C HIS A 38 -10.94 -10.55 12.37
N LEU A 39 -9.70 -10.95 12.66
CA LEU A 39 -8.59 -10.90 11.71
C LEU A 39 -8.00 -12.29 11.51
N GLY A 40 -8.15 -12.85 10.33
CA GLY A 40 -7.54 -14.12 9.93
C GLY A 40 -6.20 -13.88 9.24
N ILE A 41 -5.12 -14.42 9.83
CA ILE A 41 -3.75 -14.35 9.29
C ILE A 41 -3.39 -15.75 8.79
N ILE A 42 -3.05 -15.87 7.51
CA ILE A 42 -2.85 -17.16 6.85
C ILE A 42 -1.51 -17.79 7.23
N THR A 43 -0.42 -17.03 7.10
CA THR A 43 0.93 -17.51 7.42
C THR A 43 1.38 -17.03 8.78
N GLU A 44 2.42 -17.62 9.33
CA GLU A 44 2.94 -17.21 10.62
C GLU A 44 3.52 -15.78 10.53
N SER A 45 3.07 -14.89 11.42
CA SER A 45 3.57 -13.52 11.55
C SER A 45 3.84 -13.25 13.03
N VAL A 46 5.04 -12.81 13.34
CA VAL A 46 5.56 -12.70 14.70
C VAL A 46 5.06 -11.46 15.47
N THR A 47 4.43 -10.46 14.80
CA THR A 47 4.20 -9.13 15.40
C THR A 47 2.79 -8.57 15.16
N ALA A 48 1.77 -9.42 15.08
CA ALA A 48 0.40 -8.96 14.83
C ALA A 48 -0.20 -8.17 16.01
N SER A 49 0.22 -8.42 17.25
CA SER A 49 -0.37 -7.84 18.47
C SER A 49 -0.22 -6.32 18.56
N ASP A 50 0.90 -5.77 18.10
CA ASP A 50 1.20 -4.34 18.28
C ASP A 50 0.53 -3.44 17.23
N LEU A 51 0.12 -4.04 16.09
CA LEU A 51 -0.51 -3.33 14.98
C LEU A 51 -2.04 -3.33 15.05
N VAL A 52 -2.62 -4.25 15.82
CA VAL A 52 -4.07 -4.52 15.85
C VAL A 52 -4.63 -4.27 17.24
N PRO A 53 -5.75 -3.53 17.38
CA PRO A 53 -6.37 -3.27 18.68
C PRO A 53 -6.81 -4.54 19.42
N SER A 54 -6.81 -4.49 20.75
CA SER A 54 -7.17 -5.64 21.60
C SER A 54 -8.61 -6.13 21.47
N TRP A 55 -9.53 -5.29 20.92
CA TRP A 55 -10.91 -5.71 20.65
C TRP A 55 -11.08 -6.51 19.36
N VAL A 56 -10.05 -6.59 18.51
CA VAL A 56 -10.05 -7.42 17.30
C VAL A 56 -9.57 -8.82 17.63
N ARG A 57 -10.37 -9.84 17.36
CA ARG A 57 -9.99 -11.23 17.62
C ARG A 57 -9.11 -11.76 16.51
N ILE A 58 -7.85 -12.08 16.82
CA ILE A 58 -6.86 -12.58 15.86
C ILE A 58 -6.94 -14.11 15.75
N HIS A 59 -7.00 -14.62 14.52
CA HIS A 59 -7.01 -16.04 14.17
C HIS A 59 -5.80 -16.36 13.28
N ALA A 60 -4.73 -16.91 13.87
CA ALA A 60 -3.54 -17.34 13.13
C ALA A 60 -3.75 -18.76 12.56
N LEU A 61 -3.81 -18.88 11.24
CA LEU A 61 -3.98 -20.17 10.57
C LEU A 61 -2.67 -20.95 10.50
N ARG A 62 -1.52 -20.30 10.66
CA ARG A 62 -0.18 -20.92 10.72
C ARG A 62 0.07 -21.92 9.60
N THR A 63 -0.14 -21.49 8.35
CA THR A 63 0.16 -22.30 7.17
C THR A 63 1.38 -21.74 6.44
N PRO A 64 2.22 -22.58 5.81
CA PRO A 64 3.43 -22.10 5.16
C PRO A 64 3.13 -21.27 3.89
N ARG A 65 1.97 -21.46 3.28
CA ARG A 65 1.56 -20.76 2.05
C ARG A 65 0.03 -20.63 2.00
N VAL A 66 -0.46 -19.59 1.32
CA VAL A 66 -1.91 -19.37 1.16
C VAL A 66 -2.63 -20.60 0.58
N ARG A 67 -2.09 -21.25 -0.44
CA ARG A 67 -2.68 -22.44 -1.07
C ARG A 67 -2.87 -23.63 -0.13
N SER A 68 -2.10 -23.72 0.94
CA SER A 68 -2.24 -24.80 1.95
C SER A 68 -3.23 -24.47 3.06
N ALA A 69 -3.85 -23.28 3.03
CA ALA A 69 -4.76 -22.81 4.06
C ALA A 69 -6.21 -23.34 3.89
N VAL A 70 -6.55 -24.04 2.81
CA VAL A 70 -7.93 -24.46 2.45
C VAL A 70 -8.71 -24.99 3.65
N VAL A 71 -8.23 -26.06 4.28
CA VAL A 71 -8.96 -26.73 5.36
C VAL A 71 -9.08 -25.83 6.59
N ARG A 72 -8.01 -25.11 6.95
CA ARG A 72 -8.00 -24.23 8.11
C ARG A 72 -8.89 -23.01 7.91
N LEU A 73 -8.90 -22.44 6.70
CA LEU A 73 -9.78 -21.33 6.34
C LEU A 73 -11.25 -21.77 6.36
N LEU A 74 -11.59 -22.93 5.79
CA LEU A 74 -12.95 -23.47 5.84
C LEU A 74 -13.41 -23.72 7.27
N ARG A 75 -12.54 -24.29 8.12
CA ARG A 75 -12.85 -24.49 9.55
C ARG A 75 -13.09 -23.15 10.25
N LEU A 76 -12.24 -22.15 10.02
CA LEU A 76 -12.40 -20.81 10.58
C LEU A 76 -13.74 -20.20 10.17
N VAL A 77 -14.07 -20.22 8.87
CA VAL A 77 -15.30 -19.62 8.35
C VAL A 77 -16.53 -20.35 8.90
N ARG A 78 -16.50 -21.70 9.00
CA ARG A 78 -17.60 -22.49 9.58
C ARG A 78 -17.76 -22.27 11.09
N MET A 79 -16.66 -22.07 11.82
CA MET A 79 -16.69 -21.82 13.27
C MET A 79 -17.22 -20.41 13.59
N LEU A 80 -16.79 -19.40 12.79
CA LEU A 80 -17.15 -18.01 13.02
C LEU A 80 -18.50 -17.65 12.41
N GLU A 81 -18.89 -18.34 11.33
CA GLU A 81 -20.05 -17.95 10.51
C GLU A 81 -20.11 -16.46 10.22
N PRO A 82 -19.05 -15.85 9.66
CA PRO A 82 -19.00 -14.41 9.48
C PRO A 82 -20.11 -13.95 8.53
N ASP A 83 -20.66 -12.78 8.81
CA ASP A 83 -21.65 -12.13 7.95
C ASP A 83 -20.96 -11.50 6.73
N LEU A 84 -19.69 -11.04 6.90
CA LEU A 84 -18.87 -10.52 5.81
C LEU A 84 -17.41 -10.94 5.95
N ILE A 85 -16.79 -11.32 4.81
CA ILE A 85 -15.36 -11.55 4.67
C ILE A 85 -14.79 -10.43 3.77
N LEU A 86 -13.78 -9.69 4.26
CA LEU A 86 -12.97 -8.76 3.47
C LEU A 86 -11.58 -9.33 3.27
N SER A 87 -11.27 -9.76 2.06
CA SER A 87 -9.98 -10.36 1.69
C SER A 87 -9.10 -9.35 0.94
N GLY A 88 -7.84 -9.26 1.29
CA GLY A 88 -6.83 -8.47 0.59
C GLY A 88 -5.72 -9.33 0.00
N MET A 89 -5.13 -8.89 -1.12
CA MET A 89 -4.09 -9.52 -1.94
C MET A 89 -4.61 -10.63 -2.88
N ALA A 90 -4.28 -10.50 -4.17
CA ALA A 90 -4.84 -11.29 -5.27
C ALA A 90 -4.82 -12.82 -5.06
N HIS A 91 -3.68 -13.36 -4.60
CA HIS A 91 -3.56 -14.82 -4.40
C HIS A 91 -4.44 -15.36 -3.25
N LEU A 92 -4.73 -14.53 -2.23
CA LEU A 92 -5.69 -14.88 -1.19
C LEU A 92 -7.13 -14.68 -1.69
N ASN A 93 -7.37 -13.62 -2.46
CA ASN A 93 -8.67 -13.37 -3.09
C ASN A 93 -9.09 -14.57 -3.96
N PHE A 94 -8.18 -15.10 -4.79
CA PHE A 94 -8.47 -16.29 -5.60
C PHE A 94 -8.86 -17.50 -4.75
N LEU A 95 -8.14 -17.74 -3.63
CA LEU A 95 -8.49 -18.84 -2.74
C LEU A 95 -9.86 -18.65 -2.09
N VAL A 96 -10.14 -17.44 -1.56
CA VAL A 96 -11.42 -17.12 -0.91
C VAL A 96 -12.58 -17.27 -1.89
N LEU A 97 -12.45 -16.75 -3.11
CA LEU A 97 -13.48 -16.84 -4.14
C LEU A 97 -13.69 -18.27 -4.64
N LEU A 98 -12.62 -19.07 -4.77
CA LEU A 98 -12.71 -20.47 -5.12
C LEU A 98 -13.46 -21.28 -4.06
N LEU A 99 -13.29 -20.94 -2.78
CA LEU A 99 -13.94 -21.62 -1.65
C LEU A 99 -15.33 -21.09 -1.32
N ARG A 100 -15.75 -19.97 -1.93
CA ARG A 100 -17.03 -19.32 -1.64
C ARG A 100 -18.25 -20.26 -1.67
N PRO A 101 -18.38 -21.21 -2.63
CA PRO A 101 -19.53 -22.14 -2.63
C PRO A 101 -19.63 -23.02 -1.39
N LEU A 102 -18.55 -23.14 -0.60
CA LEU A 102 -18.48 -23.92 0.65
C LEU A 102 -18.70 -23.09 1.90
N PHE A 103 -18.87 -21.78 1.76
CA PHE A 103 -19.16 -20.85 2.87
C PHE A 103 -20.67 -20.83 3.19
N PRO A 104 -21.07 -20.42 4.40
CA PRO A 104 -22.46 -20.18 4.73
C PRO A 104 -23.11 -19.22 3.71
N ARG A 105 -24.33 -19.51 3.28
CA ARG A 105 -25.04 -18.69 2.27
C ARG A 105 -25.20 -17.23 2.66
N LYS A 106 -25.28 -16.91 3.96
CA LYS A 106 -25.38 -15.55 4.49
C LYS A 106 -24.06 -14.74 4.35
N THR A 107 -22.92 -15.43 4.23
CA THR A 107 -21.61 -14.78 4.24
C THR A 107 -21.38 -14.01 2.94
N ARG A 108 -21.22 -12.70 3.04
CA ARG A 108 -20.81 -11.83 1.93
C ARG A 108 -19.31 -11.85 1.75
N VAL A 109 -18.84 -11.85 0.53
CA VAL A 109 -17.41 -11.87 0.20
C VAL A 109 -17.02 -10.62 -0.57
N VAL A 110 -16.20 -9.80 0.07
CA VAL A 110 -15.56 -8.61 -0.51
C VAL A 110 -14.10 -8.92 -0.77
N VAL A 111 -13.62 -8.61 -1.96
CA VAL A 111 -12.20 -8.72 -2.29
C VAL A 111 -11.61 -7.36 -2.60
N ARG A 112 -10.41 -7.10 -2.09
CA ARG A 112 -9.70 -5.87 -2.31
C ARG A 112 -8.56 -6.10 -3.29
N GLN A 113 -8.58 -5.36 -4.42
CA GLN A 113 -7.56 -5.41 -5.45
C GLN A 113 -6.49 -4.36 -5.18
N ASN A 114 -5.25 -4.78 -4.93
CA ASN A 114 -4.17 -3.89 -4.49
C ASN A 114 -3.17 -3.51 -5.59
N ALA A 115 -3.31 -4.06 -6.79
CA ALA A 115 -2.39 -3.83 -7.91
C ALA A 115 -3.16 -3.64 -9.21
N VAL A 116 -2.53 -3.00 -10.19
CA VAL A 116 -3.06 -2.86 -11.56
C VAL A 116 -2.92 -4.21 -12.27
N VAL A 117 -4.03 -4.84 -12.62
CA VAL A 117 -4.08 -6.23 -13.15
C VAL A 117 -3.30 -6.37 -14.45
N SER A 118 -3.47 -5.43 -15.38
CA SER A 118 -2.76 -5.46 -16.68
C SER A 118 -1.25 -5.51 -16.51
N ARG A 119 -0.73 -4.75 -15.55
CA ARG A 119 0.70 -4.66 -15.28
C ARG A 119 1.24 -5.90 -14.57
N ASP A 120 0.48 -6.46 -13.63
CA ASP A 120 0.85 -7.72 -12.99
C ASP A 120 0.94 -8.86 -14.01
N LEU A 121 -0.05 -8.96 -14.92
CA LEU A 121 -0.07 -9.99 -15.96
C LEU A 121 1.06 -9.81 -16.99
N SER A 122 1.41 -8.57 -17.37
CA SER A 122 2.49 -8.30 -18.33
C SER A 122 3.89 -8.43 -17.74
N SER A 123 4.01 -8.37 -16.41
CA SER A 123 5.32 -8.41 -15.72
C SER A 123 5.98 -9.80 -15.72
N GLY A 124 5.27 -10.85 -16.10
CA GLY A 124 5.69 -12.25 -16.00
C GLY A 124 5.85 -12.77 -14.55
N ARG A 125 5.50 -11.96 -13.55
CA ARG A 125 5.62 -12.33 -12.12
C ARG A 125 4.47 -13.16 -11.62
N VAL A 126 3.30 -13.01 -12.24
CA VAL A 126 2.14 -13.85 -11.97
C VAL A 126 2.04 -14.95 -13.03
N PRO A 127 1.61 -16.15 -12.65
CA PRO A 127 1.44 -17.23 -13.62
C PRO A 127 0.47 -16.84 -14.74
N ALA A 128 0.67 -17.36 -15.94
CA ALA A 128 -0.17 -17.08 -17.11
C ALA A 128 -1.68 -17.35 -16.86
N TYR A 129 -1.99 -18.30 -16.00
CA TYR A 129 -3.37 -18.61 -15.63
C TYR A 129 -4.02 -17.57 -14.71
N ALA A 130 -3.27 -16.63 -14.16
CA ALA A 130 -3.84 -15.59 -13.27
C ALA A 130 -4.90 -14.74 -13.99
N GLY A 131 -4.70 -14.44 -15.27
CA GLY A 131 -5.71 -13.76 -16.08
C GLY A 131 -7.04 -14.50 -16.14
N LEU A 132 -6.99 -15.82 -16.25
CA LEU A 132 -8.19 -16.67 -16.19
C LEU A 132 -8.88 -16.61 -14.83
N PHE A 133 -8.11 -16.57 -13.74
CA PHE A 133 -8.67 -16.45 -12.38
C PHE A 133 -9.35 -15.11 -12.14
N TYR A 134 -8.78 -14.01 -12.62
CA TYR A 134 -9.48 -12.72 -12.60
C TYR A 134 -10.82 -12.80 -13.34
N ARG A 135 -10.83 -13.43 -14.51
CA ARG A 135 -12.03 -13.53 -15.35
C ARG A 135 -13.11 -14.45 -14.79
N LEU A 136 -12.72 -15.55 -14.15
CA LEU A 136 -13.67 -16.58 -13.67
C LEU A 136 -14.07 -16.40 -12.21
N LEU A 137 -13.15 -15.97 -11.35
CA LEU A 137 -13.39 -15.92 -9.90
C LEU A 137 -13.87 -14.55 -9.42
N TYR A 138 -13.37 -13.44 -9.98
CA TYR A 138 -13.78 -12.12 -9.51
C TYR A 138 -15.28 -11.84 -9.66
N PRO A 139 -15.98 -12.30 -10.73
CA PRO A 139 -17.43 -12.16 -10.83
C PRO A 139 -18.23 -12.90 -9.73
N VAL A 140 -17.58 -13.81 -9.00
CA VAL A 140 -18.21 -14.53 -7.87
C VAL A 140 -18.21 -13.70 -6.57
N ALA A 141 -17.43 -12.62 -6.49
CA ALA A 141 -17.43 -11.70 -5.34
C ALA A 141 -18.77 -10.95 -5.23
N ASP A 142 -19.18 -10.62 -3.99
CA ASP A 142 -20.34 -9.74 -3.78
C ASP A 142 -19.97 -8.26 -4.00
N ARG A 143 -18.71 -7.89 -3.72
CA ARG A 143 -18.16 -6.56 -4.00
C ARG A 143 -16.65 -6.66 -4.22
N ILE A 144 -16.12 -5.79 -5.06
CA ILE A 144 -14.69 -5.66 -5.34
C ILE A 144 -14.26 -4.24 -5.04
N VAL A 145 -13.30 -4.05 -4.15
CA VAL A 145 -12.78 -2.74 -3.80
C VAL A 145 -11.49 -2.48 -4.57
N CYS A 146 -11.47 -1.41 -5.36
CA CYS A 146 -10.28 -0.85 -6.00
C CYS A 146 -9.91 0.48 -5.33
N GLN A 147 -8.62 0.86 -5.31
CA GLN A 147 -8.18 2.08 -4.65
C GLN A 147 -8.31 3.33 -5.53
N THR A 148 -8.35 3.14 -6.86
CA THR A 148 -8.49 4.24 -7.82
C THR A 148 -9.46 3.87 -8.94
N LYS A 149 -10.05 4.88 -9.59
CA LYS A 149 -10.89 4.69 -10.77
C LYS A 149 -10.13 4.00 -11.91
N ALA A 150 -8.85 4.34 -12.10
CA ALA A 150 -8.01 3.70 -13.11
C ALA A 150 -7.82 2.19 -12.85
N MET A 151 -7.62 1.79 -11.57
CA MET A 151 -7.55 0.37 -11.20
C MET A 151 -8.88 -0.35 -11.43
N ALA A 152 -10.01 0.30 -11.12
CA ALA A 152 -11.33 -0.23 -11.36
C ALA A 152 -11.57 -0.47 -12.87
N ALA A 153 -11.27 0.52 -13.71
CA ALA A 153 -11.40 0.42 -15.16
C ALA A 153 -10.49 -0.68 -15.74
N ASP A 154 -9.22 -0.76 -15.31
CA ASP A 154 -8.29 -1.82 -15.75
C ASP A 154 -8.79 -3.22 -15.39
N LEU A 155 -9.28 -3.41 -14.17
CA LEU A 155 -9.85 -4.69 -13.72
C LEU A 155 -11.11 -5.04 -14.52
N SER A 156 -12.07 -4.13 -14.65
CA SER A 156 -13.34 -4.36 -15.35
C SER A 156 -13.13 -4.72 -16.81
N SER A 157 -12.21 -4.05 -17.51
CA SER A 157 -11.90 -4.33 -18.91
C SER A 157 -11.37 -5.75 -19.16
N ARG A 158 -10.73 -6.36 -18.16
CA ARG A 158 -10.10 -7.68 -18.29
C ARG A 158 -10.93 -8.82 -17.72
N SER A 159 -11.83 -8.53 -16.79
CA SER A 159 -12.56 -9.55 -16.03
C SER A 159 -14.04 -9.66 -16.43
N ARG A 160 -14.52 -8.84 -17.37
CA ARG A 160 -15.95 -8.77 -17.77
C ARG A 160 -16.87 -8.61 -16.57
N LEU A 161 -16.48 -7.76 -15.64
CA LEU A 161 -17.23 -7.50 -14.41
C LEU A 161 -18.38 -6.54 -14.69
N ASP A 162 -19.47 -6.76 -13.99
CA ASP A 162 -20.51 -5.74 -13.83
C ASP A 162 -19.87 -4.57 -13.03
N GLU A 163 -19.97 -3.36 -13.55
CA GLU A 163 -19.43 -2.17 -12.88
C GLU A 163 -20.05 -1.96 -11.49
N ALA A 164 -21.30 -2.41 -11.31
CA ALA A 164 -21.98 -2.37 -10.01
C ALA A 164 -21.29 -3.20 -8.91
N LEU A 165 -20.45 -4.17 -9.29
CA LEU A 165 -19.66 -4.96 -8.34
C LEU A 165 -18.39 -4.24 -7.87
N VAL A 166 -17.95 -3.19 -8.58
CA VAL A 166 -16.68 -2.54 -8.33
C VAL A 166 -16.89 -1.22 -7.60
N GLU A 167 -16.32 -1.11 -6.42
CA GLU A 167 -16.35 0.11 -5.61
C GLU A 167 -14.95 0.71 -5.48
N VAL A 168 -14.86 2.05 -5.55
CA VAL A 168 -13.59 2.76 -5.43
C VAL A 168 -13.48 3.34 -4.03
N LEU A 169 -12.66 2.69 -3.20
CA LEU A 169 -12.34 3.15 -1.85
C LEU A 169 -10.82 3.32 -1.71
N ALA A 170 -10.39 4.55 -1.53
CA ALA A 170 -8.98 4.89 -1.38
C ALA A 170 -8.35 4.25 -0.13
N ASN A 171 -7.01 4.14 -0.14
CA ASN A 171 -6.28 3.69 1.04
C ASN A 171 -6.39 4.73 2.16
N PRO A 172 -6.65 4.31 3.41
CA PRO A 172 -6.62 5.19 4.56
C PRO A 172 -5.21 5.69 4.87
N VAL A 173 -5.11 6.94 5.28
CA VAL A 173 -3.89 7.55 5.83
C VAL A 173 -4.22 8.17 7.17
N ASP A 174 -3.47 7.79 8.20
CA ASP A 174 -3.58 8.40 9.53
C ASP A 174 -2.79 9.71 9.57
N THR A 175 -3.38 10.75 8.97
CA THR A 175 -2.73 12.06 8.82
C THR A 175 -2.44 12.71 10.16
N ALA A 176 -3.27 12.48 11.18
CA ALA A 176 -3.08 13.02 12.52
C ALA A 176 -1.89 12.38 13.22
N ALA A 177 -1.77 11.05 13.20
CA ALA A 177 -0.64 10.34 13.79
C ALA A 177 0.68 10.70 13.09
N ILE A 178 0.68 10.79 11.74
CA ILE A 178 1.87 11.16 10.97
C ILE A 178 2.33 12.58 11.35
N ARG A 179 1.43 13.57 11.36
CA ARG A 179 1.76 14.95 11.72
C ARG A 179 2.28 15.07 13.15
N SER A 180 1.67 14.34 14.08
CA SER A 180 2.15 14.28 15.47
C SER A 180 3.56 13.69 15.54
N SER A 181 3.81 12.57 14.84
CA SER A 181 5.14 11.93 14.80
C SER A 181 6.21 12.85 14.18
N CYS A 182 5.87 13.63 13.16
CA CYS A 182 6.78 14.59 12.56
C CYS A 182 7.18 15.72 13.53
N ALA A 183 6.30 16.13 14.43
CA ALA A 183 6.57 17.17 15.42
C ALA A 183 7.61 16.72 16.48
N TYR A 184 7.68 15.41 16.76
CA TYR A 184 8.63 14.79 17.70
C TYR A 184 9.76 14.04 16.99
N GLY A 185 10.04 14.36 15.73
CA GLY A 185 11.00 13.68 14.90
C GLY A 185 12.38 13.62 15.52
N MET A 186 13.00 12.42 15.46
CA MET A 186 14.41 12.26 15.85
C MET A 186 15.29 12.63 14.66
N ASP A 187 16.43 13.23 14.94
CA ASP A 187 17.44 13.49 13.91
C ASP A 187 18.10 12.16 13.49
N HIS A 188 17.59 11.61 12.39
CA HIS A 188 18.12 10.39 11.78
C HIS A 188 19.16 10.68 10.69
N TRP A 189 19.40 11.96 10.43
CA TRP A 189 20.20 12.43 9.32
C TRP A 189 21.57 12.89 9.79
N GLN A 190 22.59 12.63 8.98
CA GLN A 190 23.96 13.05 9.23
C GLN A 190 24.40 13.94 8.08
N GLY A 191 25.21 14.97 8.39
CA GLY A 191 25.71 15.88 7.36
C GLY A 191 24.74 16.99 6.97
N PRO A 192 25.16 17.87 6.04
CA PRO A 192 24.41 19.08 5.68
C PRO A 192 23.29 18.87 4.65
N GLY A 193 23.19 17.68 4.06
CA GLY A 193 22.18 17.39 3.03
C GLY A 193 22.48 17.98 1.64
N PRO A 194 21.50 17.97 0.71
CA PRO A 194 20.10 17.58 0.87
C PRO A 194 19.88 16.09 1.21
N HIS A 195 18.88 15.83 2.04
CA HIS A 195 18.54 14.49 2.50
C HIS A 195 17.32 13.96 1.76
N LEU A 196 17.52 12.98 0.88
CA LEU A 196 16.49 12.33 0.11
C LEU A 196 15.97 11.11 0.87
N LEU A 197 14.66 10.95 0.93
CA LEU A 197 14.00 9.82 1.57
C LEU A 197 13.17 9.02 0.57
N ALA A 198 13.33 7.70 0.58
CA ALA A 198 12.47 6.80 -0.17
C ALA A 198 12.01 5.64 0.73
N VAL A 199 10.76 5.23 0.60
CA VAL A 199 10.15 4.18 1.44
C VAL A 199 9.44 3.17 0.55
N GLY A 200 9.75 1.89 0.72
CA GLY A 200 9.08 0.84 -0.02
C GLY A 200 9.79 -0.50 0.03
N ARG A 201 9.11 -1.54 -0.46
CA ARG A 201 9.69 -2.86 -0.63
C ARG A 201 10.84 -2.81 -1.64
N LEU A 202 12.00 -3.41 -1.32
CA LEU A 202 13.12 -3.46 -2.25
C LEU A 202 12.84 -4.52 -3.34
N SER A 203 12.10 -4.11 -4.36
CA SER A 203 11.66 -4.93 -5.48
C SER A 203 11.70 -4.10 -6.77
N PHE A 204 11.79 -4.78 -7.91
CA PHE A 204 12.01 -4.13 -9.21
C PHE A 204 10.99 -3.04 -9.55
N GLU A 205 9.69 -3.26 -9.23
CA GLU A 205 8.62 -2.29 -9.48
C GLU A 205 8.81 -0.99 -8.73
N LYS A 206 9.57 -0.99 -7.63
CA LYS A 206 9.81 0.21 -6.82
C LYS A 206 10.94 1.10 -7.36
N GLY A 207 11.71 0.63 -8.34
CA GLY A 207 12.63 1.47 -9.12
C GLY A 207 13.79 2.09 -8.34
N PHE A 208 14.21 1.46 -7.24
CA PHE A 208 15.33 1.99 -6.44
C PHE A 208 16.67 2.00 -7.19
N ASP A 209 16.83 1.17 -8.21
CA ASP A 209 17.96 1.22 -9.14
C ASP A 209 17.95 2.55 -9.94
N LEU A 210 16.81 2.98 -10.46
CA LEU A 210 16.68 4.29 -11.11
C LEU A 210 17.03 5.45 -10.16
N LEU A 211 16.68 5.31 -8.88
CA LEU A 211 17.01 6.31 -7.87
C LEU A 211 18.51 6.37 -7.55
N LEU A 212 19.18 5.21 -7.50
CA LEU A 212 20.65 5.18 -7.30
C LEU A 212 21.37 5.84 -8.48
N GLU A 213 20.99 5.53 -9.73
CA GLU A 213 21.54 6.16 -10.94
C GLU A 213 21.26 7.68 -10.97
N ALA A 214 20.04 8.08 -10.60
CA ALA A 214 19.67 9.49 -10.50
C ALA A 214 20.48 10.22 -9.43
N LEU A 215 20.71 9.60 -8.27
CA LEU A 215 21.54 10.17 -7.21
C LEU A 215 22.99 10.31 -7.65
N ALA A 216 23.56 9.32 -8.32
CA ALA A 216 24.93 9.42 -8.86
C ALA A 216 25.07 10.64 -9.78
N SER A 217 24.11 10.84 -10.69
CA SER A 217 24.07 12.00 -11.59
C SER A 217 23.85 13.32 -10.82
N LEU A 218 22.98 13.34 -9.82
CA LEU A 218 22.71 14.50 -8.99
C LEU A 218 23.95 14.96 -8.21
N ARG A 219 24.72 14.00 -7.67
CA ARG A 219 25.93 14.28 -6.85
C ARG A 219 27.08 14.94 -7.61
N VAL A 220 27.06 14.90 -8.93
CA VAL A 220 28.00 15.69 -9.74
C VAL A 220 27.82 17.18 -9.46
N LYS A 221 26.59 17.64 -9.26
CA LYS A 221 26.23 19.04 -8.96
C LYS A 221 26.08 19.32 -7.47
N LEU A 222 25.59 18.33 -6.72
CA LEU A 222 25.33 18.43 -5.28
C LEU A 222 26.05 17.28 -4.54
N PRO A 223 27.40 17.40 -4.34
CA PRO A 223 28.22 16.30 -3.80
C PRO A 223 27.82 15.82 -2.40
N LYS A 224 27.11 16.66 -1.64
CA LYS A 224 26.67 16.37 -0.28
C LYS A 224 25.26 15.74 -0.20
N ALA A 225 24.63 15.49 -1.35
CA ALA A 225 23.32 14.84 -1.37
C ALA A 225 23.41 13.41 -0.82
N GLU A 226 22.50 13.08 0.08
CA GLU A 226 22.40 11.78 0.75
C GLU A 226 21.02 11.15 0.51
N LEU A 227 20.97 9.82 0.53
CA LEU A 227 19.75 9.07 0.33
C LEU A 227 19.59 8.01 1.42
N THR A 228 18.44 8.02 2.09
CA THR A 228 18.01 6.92 2.95
C THR A 228 16.84 6.19 2.33
N ILE A 229 16.99 4.87 2.19
CA ILE A 229 15.94 3.98 1.70
C ILE A 229 15.45 3.11 2.86
N LEU A 230 14.16 3.24 3.20
CA LEU A 230 13.49 2.43 4.23
C LEU A 230 12.73 1.29 3.55
N GLY A 231 13.07 0.07 3.90
CA GLY A 231 12.40 -1.13 3.40
C GLY A 231 13.29 -2.36 3.31
N LYS A 232 12.66 -3.50 3.07
CA LYS A 232 13.29 -4.79 2.81
C LYS A 232 12.76 -5.39 1.52
N GLY A 233 13.51 -6.27 0.91
CA GLY A 233 13.04 -6.99 -0.28
C GLY A 233 14.13 -7.77 -0.99
N PRO A 234 13.75 -8.55 -2.02
CA PRO A 234 14.66 -9.46 -2.71
C PRO A 234 15.78 -8.74 -3.49
N GLU A 235 15.59 -7.46 -3.85
CA GLU A 235 16.56 -6.68 -4.64
C GLU A 235 17.72 -6.11 -3.79
N LEU A 236 17.72 -6.29 -2.45
CA LEU A 236 18.74 -5.67 -1.59
C LEU A 236 20.18 -5.97 -2.05
N GLY A 237 20.48 -7.23 -2.40
CA GLY A 237 21.81 -7.61 -2.87
C GLY A 237 22.20 -6.88 -4.17
N ARG A 238 21.31 -6.89 -5.18
CA ARG A 238 21.53 -6.21 -6.45
C ARG A 238 21.68 -4.69 -6.28
N LEU A 239 20.83 -4.09 -5.45
CA LEU A 239 20.91 -2.65 -5.16
C LEU A 239 22.20 -2.28 -4.40
N THR A 240 22.67 -3.15 -3.51
CA THR A 240 23.95 -2.96 -2.81
C THR A 240 25.13 -3.00 -3.79
N SER A 241 25.15 -3.96 -4.73
CA SER A 241 26.17 -4.02 -5.79
C SER A 241 26.14 -2.74 -6.65
N LEU A 242 24.96 -2.33 -7.12
CA LEU A 242 24.82 -1.12 -7.93
C LEU A 242 25.25 0.15 -7.17
N ARG A 243 24.93 0.27 -5.88
CA ARG A 243 25.41 1.36 -5.02
C ARG A 243 26.94 1.43 -5.04
N ASN A 244 27.62 0.28 -4.88
CA ASN A 244 29.08 0.22 -4.87
C ASN A 244 29.69 0.52 -6.25
N GLU A 245 29.09 0.00 -7.33
CA GLU A 245 29.50 0.32 -8.72
C GLU A 245 29.42 1.83 -9.00
N LEU A 246 28.39 2.49 -8.47
CA LEU A 246 28.18 3.93 -8.60
C LEU A 246 28.99 4.76 -7.57
N ARG A 247 29.78 4.13 -6.70
CA ARG A 247 30.57 4.78 -5.64
C ARG A 247 29.74 5.64 -4.69
N LEU A 248 28.59 5.08 -4.26
CA LEU A 248 27.62 5.77 -3.40
C LEU A 248 27.59 5.22 -1.96
N GLU A 249 28.61 4.46 -1.53
CA GLU A 249 28.62 3.75 -0.23
C GLU A 249 28.44 4.70 0.96
N THR A 250 29.05 5.88 0.89
CA THR A 250 28.97 6.89 1.95
C THR A 250 27.73 7.79 1.87
N SER A 251 26.97 7.69 0.77
CA SER A 251 25.86 8.60 0.46
C SER A 251 24.50 7.90 0.48
N VAL A 252 24.49 6.56 0.45
CA VAL A 252 23.25 5.78 0.40
C VAL A 252 23.20 4.82 1.57
N ARG A 253 22.14 4.98 2.37
CA ARG A 253 21.82 4.11 3.51
C ARG A 253 20.60 3.26 3.21
N PHE A 254 20.74 1.93 3.25
CA PHE A 254 19.63 0.99 3.33
C PHE A 254 19.31 0.74 4.81
N ALA A 255 18.27 1.37 5.35
CA ALA A 255 17.95 1.31 6.78
C ALA A 255 17.12 0.07 7.16
N GLY A 256 16.77 -0.77 6.19
CA GLY A 256 15.94 -1.94 6.44
C GLY A 256 14.46 -1.57 6.68
N HIS A 257 13.69 -2.51 7.21
CA HIS A 257 12.29 -2.26 7.57
C HIS A 257 12.21 -1.39 8.81
N VAL A 258 11.49 -0.28 8.71
CA VAL A 258 11.23 0.65 9.81
C VAL A 258 9.72 0.66 10.08
N PRO A 259 9.26 0.32 11.28
CA PRO A 259 7.83 0.30 11.62
C PRO A 259 7.16 1.67 11.54
N HIS A 260 7.92 2.74 11.81
CA HIS A 260 7.46 4.14 11.86
C HIS A 260 8.29 5.01 10.91
N PRO A 261 8.08 4.91 9.56
CA PRO A 261 8.84 5.67 8.58
C PRO A 261 8.64 7.19 8.71
N GLU A 262 7.50 7.62 9.24
CA GLU A 262 7.17 9.03 9.47
C GLU A 262 8.15 9.75 10.41
N ARG A 263 8.88 9.03 11.24
CA ARG A 263 9.93 9.60 12.10
C ARG A 263 11.14 10.16 11.32
N PHE A 264 11.30 9.72 10.07
CA PHE A 264 12.33 10.25 9.17
C PHE A 264 11.89 11.51 8.41
N PHE A 265 10.61 11.84 8.45
CA PHE A 265 10.06 12.94 7.63
C PHE A 265 10.55 14.30 8.10
N SER A 266 10.72 14.53 9.40
CA SER A 266 11.12 15.84 9.95
C SER A 266 12.44 16.35 9.38
N GLY A 267 13.46 15.49 9.25
CA GLY A 267 14.80 15.86 8.75
C GLY A 267 15.00 15.63 7.25
N ALA A 268 14.06 14.99 6.55
CA ALA A 268 14.17 14.79 5.11
C ALA A 268 13.96 16.12 4.36
N THR A 269 14.79 16.38 3.35
CA THR A 269 14.61 17.52 2.43
C THR A 269 13.43 17.28 1.51
N LEU A 270 13.34 16.06 0.94
CA LEU A 270 12.24 15.65 0.06
C LEU A 270 12.05 14.13 0.08
N PHE A 271 10.85 13.71 -0.29
CA PHE A 271 10.49 12.31 -0.51
C PHE A 271 10.58 11.98 -2.00
N VAL A 272 11.11 10.78 -2.33
CA VAL A 272 11.23 10.30 -3.71
C VAL A 272 10.42 9.02 -3.91
N LEU A 273 9.54 9.02 -4.92
CA LEU A 273 8.84 7.83 -5.41
C LEU A 273 9.41 7.44 -6.80
N PRO A 274 10.43 6.59 -6.88
CA PRO A 274 11.08 6.24 -8.14
C PRO A 274 10.39 5.05 -8.85
N SER A 275 9.20 4.70 -8.41
CA SER A 275 8.50 3.48 -8.81
C SER A 275 8.24 3.40 -10.32
N ARG A 276 8.42 2.20 -10.88
CA ARG A 276 8.00 1.86 -12.25
C ARG A 276 6.50 1.60 -12.34
N GLN A 277 5.93 1.09 -11.24
CA GLN A 277 4.52 0.72 -11.17
C GLN A 277 3.96 0.95 -9.77
N GLU A 278 2.78 1.56 -9.71
CA GLU A 278 1.99 1.74 -8.49
C GLU A 278 0.50 1.52 -8.76
N GLY A 279 -0.18 0.94 -7.77
CA GLY A 279 -1.63 1.04 -7.69
C GLY A 279 -2.02 2.34 -7.01
N MET A 280 -1.88 2.38 -5.68
CA MET A 280 -1.94 3.58 -4.85
C MET A 280 -0.74 3.58 -3.90
N PRO A 281 0.19 4.56 -4.02
CA PRO A 281 1.44 4.56 -3.26
C PRO A 281 1.24 5.10 -1.84
N ASN A 282 1.04 4.23 -0.84
CA ASN A 282 0.84 4.63 0.55
C ASN A 282 1.96 5.53 1.07
N ALA A 283 3.23 5.17 0.80
CA ALA A 283 4.37 5.94 1.26
C ALA A 283 4.39 7.39 0.72
N LEU A 284 3.87 7.61 -0.49
CA LEU A 284 3.69 8.96 -1.06
C LEU A 284 2.60 9.72 -0.29
N LEU A 285 1.46 9.07 -0.01
CA LEU A 285 0.38 9.68 0.76
C LEU A 285 0.82 10.02 2.19
N GLU A 286 1.60 9.13 2.80
CA GLU A 286 2.18 9.34 4.13
C GLU A 286 3.18 10.51 4.13
N ALA A 287 4.08 10.57 3.12
CA ALA A 287 5.02 11.68 2.96
C ALA A 287 4.30 13.03 2.73
N ALA A 288 3.23 13.02 1.93
CA ALA A 288 2.38 14.19 1.73
C ALA A 288 1.69 14.63 3.03
N ALA A 289 1.19 13.67 3.85
CA ALA A 289 0.61 13.95 5.15
C ALA A 289 1.61 14.60 6.11
N GLY A 290 2.89 14.19 6.03
CA GLY A 290 4.01 14.78 6.74
C GLY A 290 4.51 16.13 6.16
N GLY A 291 3.91 16.61 5.07
CA GLY A 291 4.23 17.89 4.45
C GLY A 291 5.54 17.91 3.64
N LEU A 292 6.10 16.75 3.28
CA LEU A 292 7.34 16.67 2.51
C LEU A 292 7.15 17.18 1.08
N PRO A 293 8.12 17.90 0.50
CA PRO A 293 8.24 18.02 -0.94
C PRO A 293 8.35 16.62 -1.58
N ILE A 294 7.69 16.40 -2.72
CA ILE A 294 7.58 15.09 -3.36
C ILE A 294 8.17 15.14 -4.76
N VAL A 295 9.09 14.24 -5.04
CA VAL A 295 9.54 13.94 -6.41
C VAL A 295 9.10 12.53 -6.77
N ALA A 296 8.46 12.37 -7.93
CA ALA A 296 7.96 11.07 -8.35
C ALA A 296 8.17 10.79 -9.84
N LEU A 297 8.30 9.52 -10.21
CA LEU A 297 8.13 9.08 -11.59
C LEU A 297 6.65 8.82 -11.89
N PRO A 298 6.21 8.92 -13.15
CA PRO A 298 4.81 8.70 -13.56
C PRO A 298 4.47 7.20 -13.56
N ALA A 299 4.57 6.55 -12.41
CA ALA A 299 4.45 5.12 -12.21
C ALA A 299 3.06 4.55 -12.57
N SER A 300 2.03 5.39 -12.55
CA SER A 300 0.67 5.08 -12.98
C SER A 300 -0.10 6.37 -13.23
N GLU A 301 -1.22 6.27 -13.94
CA GLU A 301 -2.17 7.38 -14.10
C GLU A 301 -2.64 7.91 -12.74
N GLY A 302 -2.82 7.02 -11.74
CA GLY A 302 -3.18 7.42 -10.38
C GLY A 302 -2.12 8.32 -9.73
N VAL A 303 -0.82 8.05 -9.91
CA VAL A 303 0.26 8.91 -9.40
C VAL A 303 0.28 10.25 -10.12
N VAL A 304 0.11 10.24 -11.44
CA VAL A 304 0.06 11.48 -12.24
C VAL A 304 -1.10 12.36 -11.79
N ASN A 305 -2.30 11.79 -11.67
CA ASN A 305 -3.50 12.52 -11.24
C ASN A 305 -3.40 13.08 -9.81
N LEU A 306 -2.66 12.39 -8.93
CA LEU A 306 -2.43 12.88 -7.57
C LEU A 306 -1.51 14.09 -7.51
N LEU A 307 -0.49 14.14 -8.39
CA LEU A 307 0.63 15.09 -8.26
C LEU A 307 0.67 16.19 -9.33
N ALA A 308 0.06 15.97 -10.50
CA ALA A 308 0.11 16.93 -11.61
C ALA A 308 -0.44 18.29 -11.18
N GLY A 309 0.38 19.34 -11.35
CA GLY A 309 0.02 20.71 -11.00
C GLY A 309 -0.11 21.00 -9.51
N LYS A 310 0.29 20.06 -8.64
CA LYS A 310 0.24 20.26 -7.18
C LYS A 310 1.49 20.98 -6.70
N GLN A 311 1.31 22.00 -5.87
CA GLN A 311 2.42 22.70 -5.23
C GLN A 311 3.21 21.74 -4.34
N GLY A 312 4.54 21.78 -4.44
CA GLY A 312 5.43 20.90 -3.68
C GLY A 312 5.56 19.50 -4.26
N ALA A 313 5.12 19.29 -5.51
CA ALA A 313 5.25 18.02 -6.22
C ALA A 313 5.92 18.23 -7.58
N TRP A 314 6.91 17.39 -7.91
CA TRP A 314 7.64 17.38 -9.17
C TRP A 314 7.54 15.98 -9.78
N LEU A 315 7.05 15.91 -11.01
CA LEU A 315 6.92 14.66 -11.76
C LEU A 315 8.00 14.57 -12.83
N GLY A 316 8.69 13.43 -12.89
CA GLY A 316 9.48 13.07 -14.05
C GLY A 316 8.61 12.90 -15.29
N THR A 317 9.17 13.17 -16.45
CA THR A 317 8.44 13.10 -17.74
C THR A 317 8.17 11.66 -18.20
N GLU A 318 9.00 10.72 -17.74
CA GLU A 318 8.94 9.30 -18.06
C GLU A 318 9.53 8.46 -16.94
N VAL A 319 9.39 7.13 -17.03
CA VAL A 319 9.98 6.20 -16.03
C VAL A 319 11.43 5.92 -16.41
N SER A 320 12.34 6.83 -16.05
CA SER A 320 13.78 6.71 -16.27
C SER A 320 14.60 7.41 -15.18
N ALA A 321 15.86 7.01 -14.99
CA ALA A 321 16.80 7.68 -14.08
C ALA A 321 17.06 9.13 -14.52
N ARG A 322 17.12 9.37 -15.83
CA ARG A 322 17.35 10.72 -16.39
C ARG A 322 16.20 11.67 -16.04
N ALA A 323 14.95 11.23 -16.25
CA ALA A 323 13.77 12.04 -15.91
C ALA A 323 13.67 12.28 -14.39
N LEU A 324 14.03 11.27 -13.58
CA LEU A 324 14.09 11.41 -12.13
C LEU A 324 15.17 12.43 -11.70
N THR A 325 16.36 12.40 -12.34
CA THR A 325 17.41 13.39 -12.08
C THR A 325 16.94 14.81 -12.38
N GLY A 326 16.26 15.00 -13.52
CA GLY A 326 15.68 16.31 -13.87
C GLY A 326 14.72 16.82 -12.81
N ALA A 327 13.73 15.99 -12.45
CA ALA A 327 12.75 16.36 -11.43
C ALA A 327 13.39 16.63 -10.04
N LEU A 328 14.44 15.88 -9.66
CA LEU A 328 15.20 16.13 -8.43
C LEU A 328 15.94 17.49 -8.46
N VAL A 329 16.56 17.82 -9.58
CA VAL A 329 17.25 19.12 -9.75
C VAL A 329 16.23 20.25 -9.67
N ASP A 330 15.12 20.18 -10.41
CA ASP A 330 14.07 21.21 -10.42
C ASP A 330 13.48 21.43 -9.02
N ALA A 331 13.24 20.33 -8.29
CA ALA A 331 12.76 20.41 -6.91
C ALA A 331 13.79 21.12 -6.00
N LEU A 332 15.05 20.66 -6.01
CA LEU A 332 16.08 21.16 -5.10
C LEU A 332 16.49 22.62 -5.38
N VAL A 333 16.38 23.06 -6.63
CA VAL A 333 16.60 24.48 -6.99
C VAL A 333 15.45 25.36 -6.52
N SER A 334 14.23 24.82 -6.49
CA SER A 334 13.02 25.57 -6.11
C SER A 334 12.76 25.60 -4.61
N LEU A 335 13.38 24.69 -3.84
CA LEU A 335 13.12 24.54 -2.40
C LEU A 335 14.00 25.45 -1.54
N HIS A 336 13.39 26.04 -0.52
CA HIS A 336 14.11 26.64 0.60
C HIS A 336 14.42 25.58 1.68
N PRO A 337 15.51 25.74 2.45
CA PRO A 337 15.84 24.84 3.56
C PRO A 337 14.66 24.64 4.52
N GLY A 338 14.30 23.39 4.80
CA GLY A 338 13.22 23.04 5.71
C GLY A 338 11.80 23.31 5.20
N GLN A 339 11.64 23.70 3.93
CA GLN A 339 10.31 23.99 3.37
C GLN A 339 9.39 22.77 3.45
N ARG A 340 8.12 23.02 3.84
CA ARG A 340 7.04 22.03 3.91
C ARG A 340 5.84 22.54 3.15
N PHE A 341 5.01 21.60 2.66
CA PHE A 341 3.80 21.89 1.90
C PHE A 341 2.58 21.25 2.59
N PRO A 342 1.46 21.96 2.71
CA PRO A 342 0.29 21.44 3.40
C PRO A 342 -0.36 20.25 2.68
N HIS A 343 -0.12 20.07 1.39
CA HIS A 343 -0.71 19.00 0.56
C HIS A 343 -2.19 18.74 0.89
N THR A 344 -3.02 19.78 0.83
CA THR A 344 -4.43 19.74 1.27
C THR A 344 -5.24 18.60 0.61
N TRP A 345 -4.83 18.15 -0.56
CA TRP A 345 -5.43 17.02 -1.27
C TRP A 345 -5.31 15.69 -0.52
N VAL A 346 -4.34 15.53 0.41
CA VAL A 346 -4.19 14.31 1.21
C VAL A 346 -5.34 14.11 2.20
N GLU A 347 -6.10 15.16 2.51
CA GLU A 347 -7.27 15.09 3.39
C GLU A 347 -8.38 14.21 2.81
N ASP A 348 -8.40 14.01 1.49
CA ASP A 348 -9.33 13.07 0.84
C ASP A 348 -9.04 11.60 1.18
N PHE A 349 -7.83 11.31 1.69
CA PHE A 349 -7.37 9.99 2.09
C PHE A 349 -7.34 9.78 3.61
N ARG A 350 -7.86 10.72 4.39
CA ARG A 350 -7.90 10.59 5.85
C ARG A 350 -8.57 9.29 6.27
N ILE A 351 -8.03 8.69 7.33
CA ILE A 351 -8.52 7.40 7.84
C ILE A 351 -10.03 7.46 8.14
N GLU A 352 -10.52 8.55 8.71
CA GLU A 352 -11.94 8.69 9.06
C GLU A 352 -12.83 8.61 7.81
N ARG A 353 -12.44 9.28 6.71
CA ARG A 353 -13.19 9.27 5.46
C ARG A 353 -13.17 7.89 4.79
N ALA A 354 -12.01 7.25 4.78
CA ALA A 354 -11.88 5.89 4.26
C ALA A 354 -12.75 4.90 5.07
N ILE A 355 -12.69 4.97 6.40
CA ILE A 355 -13.48 4.11 7.29
C ILE A 355 -14.97 4.32 7.07
N GLN A 356 -15.45 5.57 6.96
CA GLN A 356 -16.85 5.85 6.64
C GLN A 356 -17.29 5.20 5.32
N GLY A 357 -16.41 5.20 4.29
CA GLY A 357 -16.65 4.51 3.02
C GLY A 357 -16.78 2.99 3.21
N TYR A 358 -15.84 2.38 3.93
CA TYR A 358 -15.90 0.94 4.23
C TYR A 358 -17.11 0.56 5.09
N GLU A 359 -17.44 1.34 6.13
CA GLU A 359 -18.62 1.10 6.96
C GLU A 359 -19.91 1.19 6.15
N ARG A 360 -20.05 2.21 5.30
CA ARG A 360 -21.21 2.33 4.41
C ARG A 360 -21.36 1.12 3.50
N MET A 361 -20.28 0.70 2.82
CA MET A 361 -20.27 -0.49 1.98
C MET A 361 -20.66 -1.75 2.76
N ILE A 362 -20.10 -1.95 3.96
CA ILE A 362 -20.43 -3.09 4.82
C ILE A 362 -21.91 -3.06 5.23
N ASP A 363 -22.41 -1.93 5.70
CA ASP A 363 -23.79 -1.77 6.13
C ASP A 363 -24.78 -2.02 4.98
N GLU A 364 -24.52 -1.47 3.77
CA GLU A 364 -25.32 -1.74 2.55
C GLU A 364 -25.37 -3.23 2.23
N MET A 365 -24.20 -3.91 2.24
CA MET A 365 -24.13 -5.34 1.91
C MET A 365 -24.81 -6.24 2.94
N LEU A 366 -24.82 -5.86 4.22
CA LEU A 366 -25.50 -6.60 5.29
C LEU A 366 -27.03 -6.40 5.24
N HIS A 367 -27.49 -5.28 4.70
CA HIS A 367 -28.92 -5.00 4.52
C HIS A 367 -29.49 -5.55 3.19
N GLU A 368 -28.65 -5.78 2.17
CA GLU A 368 -29.07 -6.42 0.94
C GLU A 368 -29.44 -7.89 1.21
N LYS A 369 -30.66 -8.31 0.84
CA LYS A 369 -31.05 -9.73 0.90
C LYS A 369 -30.06 -10.57 0.09
N ALA A 370 -29.65 -11.73 0.62
CA ALA A 370 -28.80 -12.68 -0.10
C ALA A 370 -29.42 -13.01 -1.47
N ARG A 371 -28.72 -12.65 -2.54
CA ARG A 371 -29.11 -13.03 -3.91
C ARG A 371 -28.94 -14.52 -4.13
#